data_e9cabfe97f028fe359d09967363136d8
#
_entry.id   e9cabfe97f028fe359d09967363136d8
#
_cell.length_a   1.000
_cell.length_b   1.000
_cell.length_c   1.000
_cell.angle_alpha   90.00
_cell.angle_beta   90.00
_cell.angle_gamma   90.00
#
_symmetry.space_group_name_H-M   'P 1'
#
loop_
_entity.id
_entity.type
_entity.pdbx_description
1 polymer ?
#
loop_
_entity_poly.entity_id
_entity_poly.type
_entity_poly.pdbx_seq_one_letter_code
_entity_poly.pdbx_strand_id
1 'polypeptide(L)'
;MWVNAGLLLMIIVALSYSLMDDRFKGSSEPPPVAQMTASPTPDSTAQETAPIVTATPEATESPIPSPTVTPEASPTPERKKEENVETQAPVPTETPSPEEGSSQDADGGSVSGLPSDDQASGNTVTLNFGGDVIFSGKAGELLEKKGYDYSYAALDGMFKKDDLTVVNLETPVTTGGVGAANKQYVFKGSPKALDALKAAGVDAVNMANNHTLDQGEEGLRDTLGHLSERGIPYVGAGLNSKEAFSAQYFERKGIKIALLGFTRVIPASDWMAGKNKPGLASVYDSREGLKAIAAAKQKADLVVVVVHWGKERVEQFDNTQQTLGRSFVDAGADLVIGGHPHVLQGVEPYKGKWIAYSTGNFIFTRSTVPATWETAVFQAECSKKGQCSLQLKPMTAELAQPVPMNQVNGQLLLKKIESLSAGRVKINSDGKVTQVTK
;
A
#
# COMPACT_ATOMS: atom_id res chain seq x y z
N MET A 1 54.58 19.76 17.40
CA MET A 1 54.41 19.91 15.93
C MET A 1 53.06 19.43 15.38
N TRP A 2 52.07 19.12 16.21
CA TRP A 2 50.76 18.59 15.76
C TRP A 2 49.62 19.62 15.83
N VAL A 3 49.84 20.80 16.41
CA VAL A 3 48.80 21.84 16.55
C VAL A 3 48.59 22.67 15.26
N ASN A 4 49.62 22.76 14.39
CA ASN A 4 49.55 23.57 13.17
C ASN A 4 48.87 22.87 11.98
N ALA A 5 48.75 21.53 11.98
CA ALA A 5 48.10 20.80 10.88
C ALA A 5 46.56 20.90 10.93
N GLY A 6 46.01 20.95 12.15
CA GLY A 6 44.54 21.08 12.33
C GLY A 6 44.01 22.47 11.95
N LEU A 7 44.81 23.51 12.22
CA LEU A 7 44.44 24.89 11.88
C LEU A 7 44.48 25.14 10.37
N LEU A 8 45.44 24.52 9.66
CA LEU A 8 45.57 24.63 8.20
C LEU A 8 44.41 23.92 7.47
N LEU A 9 43.93 22.78 8.01
CA LEU A 9 42.81 22.05 7.45
C LEU A 9 41.48 22.82 7.61
N MET A 10 41.29 23.49 8.77
CA MET A 10 40.12 24.34 9.02
C MET A 10 40.07 25.57 8.11
N ILE A 11 41.21 26.17 7.81
CA ILE A 11 41.33 27.32 6.90
C ILE A 11 41.04 26.91 5.46
N ILE A 12 41.48 25.71 5.01
CA ILE A 12 41.20 25.20 3.67
C ILE A 12 39.68 24.89 3.49
N VAL A 13 39.04 24.32 4.52
CA VAL A 13 37.60 24.05 4.48
C VAL A 13 36.80 25.37 4.48
N ALA A 14 37.19 26.36 5.26
CA ALA A 14 36.52 27.66 5.28
C ALA A 14 36.68 28.44 3.96
N LEU A 15 37.85 28.38 3.33
CA LEU A 15 38.09 28.98 2.01
C LEU A 15 37.33 28.26 0.88
N SER A 16 37.17 26.92 0.99
CA SER A 16 36.36 26.15 0.01
C SER A 16 34.88 26.48 0.12
N TYR A 17 34.36 26.76 1.30
CA TYR A 17 32.98 27.18 1.52
C TYR A 17 32.72 28.60 0.99
N SER A 18 33.67 29.52 1.20
CA SER A 18 33.54 30.91 0.71
C SER A 18 33.61 31.00 -0.82
N LEU A 19 34.40 30.14 -1.49
CA LEU A 19 34.50 30.09 -2.94
C LEU A 19 33.28 29.40 -3.62
N MET A 20 32.52 28.61 -2.87
CA MET A 20 31.24 28.04 -3.37
C MET A 20 30.09 29.04 -3.27
N ASP A 21 30.10 29.91 -2.26
CA ASP A 21 28.97 30.89 -2.07
C ASP A 21 28.99 32.01 -3.11
N ASP A 22 30.13 32.38 -3.64
CA ASP A 22 30.26 33.40 -4.71
C ASP A 22 29.88 32.92 -6.12
N ARG A 23 29.76 31.60 -6.32
CA ARG A 23 29.29 31.06 -7.63
C ARG A 23 27.76 31.02 -7.78
N PHE A 24 27.01 31.23 -6.69
CA PHE A 24 25.55 31.24 -6.72
C PHE A 24 24.87 32.61 -6.66
N LYS A 25 25.66 33.70 -6.67
CA LYS A 25 25.14 35.08 -6.79
C LYS A 25 25.32 35.63 -8.20
N GLY A 26 24.77 34.92 -9.19
CA GLY A 26 24.68 35.38 -10.58
C GLY A 26 23.23 35.74 -10.90
N SER A 27 22.96 37.03 -10.89
CA SER A 27 21.89 37.81 -11.56
C SER A 27 20.74 37.04 -12.20
N SER A 28 19.56 37.14 -11.58
CA SER A 28 18.26 36.88 -12.22
C SER A 28 17.65 38.22 -12.67
N GLU A 29 17.92 38.67 -13.87
CA GLU A 29 17.03 39.56 -14.57
C GLU A 29 16.05 38.73 -15.43
N PRO A 30 14.74 39.03 -15.40
CA PRO A 30 13.76 38.35 -16.23
C PRO A 30 13.94 38.81 -17.71
N PRO A 31 13.73 37.92 -18.71
CA PRO A 31 13.81 38.30 -20.09
C PRO A 31 12.68 39.27 -20.49
N PRO A 32 12.92 40.15 -21.45
CA PRO A 32 11.94 41.17 -21.87
C PRO A 32 10.73 40.51 -22.56
N VAL A 33 9.55 40.99 -22.20
CA VAL A 33 8.27 40.61 -22.80
C VAL A 33 8.25 41.09 -24.25
N ALA A 34 8.23 40.17 -25.20
CA ALA A 34 8.02 40.47 -26.60
C ALA A 34 6.56 40.92 -26.83
N GLN A 35 6.38 42.14 -27.23
CA GLN A 35 5.11 42.67 -27.73
C GLN A 35 4.78 41.96 -29.06
N MET A 36 3.69 41.18 -29.06
CA MET A 36 3.11 40.66 -30.30
C MET A 36 2.31 41.77 -30.97
N THR A 37 2.81 42.25 -32.09
CA THR A 37 2.14 43.13 -33.05
C THR A 37 0.97 42.35 -33.69
N ALA A 38 -0.20 42.99 -33.67
CA ALA A 38 -1.38 42.56 -34.40
C ALA A 38 -1.15 42.54 -35.92
N SER A 39 -1.57 41.50 -36.60
CA SER A 39 -1.72 41.45 -38.05
C SER A 39 -3.19 41.29 -38.45
N PRO A 40 -3.56 41.77 -39.61
CA PRO A 40 -4.89 42.29 -39.88
C PRO A 40 -5.88 41.24 -40.39
N THR A 41 -7.14 41.50 -40.14
CA THR A 41 -8.35 40.82 -40.61
C THR A 41 -8.45 40.88 -42.17
N PRO A 42 -8.95 39.85 -42.83
CA PRO A 42 -9.60 40.02 -44.13
C PRO A 42 -11.14 40.05 -43.93
N ASP A 43 -11.67 41.09 -44.55
CA ASP A 43 -13.08 41.38 -44.79
C ASP A 43 -13.67 40.39 -45.81
N SER A 44 -14.90 39.91 -45.60
CA SER A 44 -15.83 39.57 -46.65
C SER A 44 -17.23 39.19 -46.14
N THR A 45 -18.12 40.11 -46.21
CA THR A 45 -19.57 40.07 -46.56
C THR A 45 -20.15 38.73 -46.95
N ALA A 46 -21.25 38.33 -46.24
CA ALA A 46 -22.55 37.99 -46.87
C ALA A 46 -23.62 37.87 -45.79
N GLN A 47 -24.69 38.65 -45.99
CA GLN A 47 -25.94 38.65 -45.24
C GLN A 47 -26.74 37.36 -45.53
N GLU A 48 -27.40 36.81 -44.47
CA GLU A 48 -28.75 36.32 -44.63
C GLU A 48 -29.57 36.47 -43.35
N THR A 49 -30.74 36.99 -43.47
CA THR A 49 -31.72 37.49 -42.51
C THR A 49 -32.68 36.37 -42.12
N ALA A 50 -33.05 36.28 -40.83
CA ALA A 50 -34.41 35.96 -40.34
C ALA A 50 -34.49 35.93 -38.81
N PRO A 51 -35.70 35.89 -38.14
CA PRO A 51 -36.14 37.10 -37.48
C PRO A 51 -36.13 36.98 -35.94
N ILE A 52 -36.10 38.17 -35.32
CA ILE A 52 -36.20 38.46 -33.89
C ILE A 52 -37.54 38.03 -33.35
N VAL A 53 -37.61 37.20 -32.31
CA VAL A 53 -38.76 37.10 -31.43
C VAL A 53 -38.40 37.68 -30.07
N THR A 54 -39.05 38.78 -29.81
CA THR A 54 -38.99 39.55 -28.55
C THR A 54 -39.79 38.80 -27.46
N ALA A 55 -39.18 38.46 -26.35
CA ALA A 55 -39.86 38.09 -25.11
C ALA A 55 -39.48 39.07 -23.99
N THR A 56 -40.49 39.65 -23.39
CA THR A 56 -40.52 40.66 -22.32
C THR A 56 -40.05 40.06 -20.99
N PRO A 57 -39.37 40.81 -20.10
CA PRO A 57 -38.93 40.32 -18.80
C PRO A 57 -40.08 40.35 -17.78
N GLU A 58 -40.26 39.24 -17.06
CA GLU A 58 -41.15 39.15 -15.92
C GLU A 58 -40.38 39.14 -14.60
N ALA A 59 -41.03 39.69 -13.61
CA ALA A 59 -40.61 40.27 -12.36
C ALA A 59 -39.76 39.41 -11.43
N THR A 60 -38.88 40.14 -10.73
CA THR A 60 -38.12 39.84 -9.53
C THR A 60 -38.99 39.44 -8.35
N GLU A 61 -38.85 38.23 -7.79
CA GLU A 61 -39.30 37.92 -6.44
C GLU A 61 -38.09 37.87 -5.47
N SER A 62 -38.26 38.58 -4.36
CA SER A 62 -37.28 38.70 -3.26
C SER A 62 -37.25 37.43 -2.40
N PRO A 63 -36.10 37.06 -1.80
CA PRO A 63 -35.99 35.85 -0.98
C PRO A 63 -36.63 36.05 0.41
N ILE A 64 -37.38 35.01 0.82
CA ILE A 64 -37.96 34.87 2.16
C ILE A 64 -36.87 34.51 3.16
N PRO A 65 -36.79 35.09 4.35
CA PRO A 65 -35.75 34.77 5.34
C PRO A 65 -36.03 33.39 6.01
N SER A 66 -35.00 32.58 6.11
CA SER A 66 -34.96 31.32 6.89
C SER A 66 -35.09 31.63 8.40
N PRO A 67 -35.79 30.78 9.18
CA PRO A 67 -35.87 30.91 10.61
C PRO A 67 -34.57 30.54 11.31
N THR A 68 -34.10 31.43 12.16
CA THR A 68 -32.97 31.23 13.09
C THR A 68 -33.35 30.18 14.15
N VAL A 69 -32.66 29.03 14.17
CA VAL A 69 -32.80 28.03 15.24
C VAL A 69 -31.80 28.38 16.34
N THR A 70 -32.32 28.76 17.51
CA THR A 70 -31.58 28.94 18.76
C THR A 70 -31.13 27.55 19.29
N PRO A 71 -29.90 27.35 19.74
CA PRO A 71 -29.51 26.07 20.31
C PRO A 71 -30.05 25.95 21.75
N GLU A 72 -30.84 24.89 21.97
CA GLU A 72 -31.35 24.47 23.28
C GLU A 72 -30.23 23.76 24.05
N ALA A 73 -30.10 24.13 25.34
CA ALA A 73 -29.06 23.64 26.22
C ALA A 73 -29.27 22.17 26.60
N SER A 74 -28.22 21.34 26.46
CA SER A 74 -28.17 19.98 26.98
C SER A 74 -28.24 19.92 28.49
N PRO A 75 -29.02 19.00 29.09
CA PRO A 75 -29.02 18.79 30.52
C PRO A 75 -27.81 17.98 30.98
N THR A 76 -27.18 18.43 32.03
CA THR A 76 -26.12 17.80 32.82
C THR A 76 -26.65 16.52 33.48
N PRO A 77 -25.98 15.37 33.42
CA PRO A 77 -26.39 14.18 34.17
C PRO A 77 -25.99 14.32 35.66
N GLU A 78 -26.95 14.13 36.53
CA GLU A 78 -26.77 14.02 37.98
C GLU A 78 -25.96 12.79 38.36
N ARG A 79 -25.03 13.01 39.28
CA ARG A 79 -24.16 12.00 39.91
C ARG A 79 -24.96 11.19 40.93
N LYS A 80 -25.28 9.95 40.68
CA LYS A 80 -25.78 9.01 41.70
C LYS A 80 -24.62 8.45 42.54
N LYS A 81 -24.81 8.47 43.84
CA LYS A 81 -23.90 7.94 44.89
C LYS A 81 -23.71 6.45 44.73
N GLU A 82 -22.48 6.01 44.79
CA GLU A 82 -22.10 4.59 44.97
C GLU A 82 -22.39 4.15 46.41
N GLU A 83 -23.09 3.04 46.52
CA GLU A 83 -23.30 2.28 47.77
C GLU A 83 -22.27 1.14 47.81
N ASN A 84 -21.50 1.13 48.89
CA ASN A 84 -20.38 0.26 49.18
C ASN A 84 -20.93 -1.14 49.53
N VAL A 85 -20.58 -2.18 48.76
CA VAL A 85 -20.75 -3.58 49.18
C VAL A 85 -19.38 -4.24 49.21
N GLU A 86 -18.95 -4.46 50.41
CA GLU A 86 -17.77 -5.23 50.81
C GLU A 86 -18.01 -6.70 50.54
N THR A 87 -17.20 -7.35 49.70
CA THR A 87 -17.20 -8.82 49.59
C THR A 87 -15.77 -9.34 49.64
N GLN A 88 -15.58 -10.22 50.62
CA GLN A 88 -14.35 -10.84 51.10
C GLN A 88 -13.60 -11.65 50.04
N ALA A 89 -12.26 -11.62 50.13
CA ALA A 89 -11.33 -12.48 49.41
C ALA A 89 -11.30 -13.90 49.99
N PRO A 90 -11.10 -14.92 49.18
CA PRO A 90 -10.76 -16.26 49.71
C PRO A 90 -9.24 -16.43 49.83
N VAL A 91 -8.86 -17.07 50.89
CA VAL A 91 -7.56 -17.46 51.41
C VAL A 91 -6.88 -18.50 50.51
N PRO A 92 -5.53 -18.49 50.40
CA PRO A 92 -4.77 -19.40 49.55
C PRO A 92 -4.56 -20.76 50.22
N THR A 93 -4.69 -21.84 49.48
CA THR A 93 -4.38 -23.20 49.91
C THR A 93 -2.96 -23.57 49.49
N GLU A 94 -2.28 -24.22 50.41
CA GLU A 94 -0.86 -24.54 50.47
C GLU A 94 -0.36 -25.50 49.37
N THR A 95 0.89 -25.28 48.99
CA THR A 95 1.79 -26.15 48.24
C THR A 95 2.37 -27.26 49.14
N PRO A 96 2.62 -28.45 48.67
CA PRO A 96 3.67 -29.29 49.21
C PRO A 96 4.92 -29.26 48.31
N SER A 97 6.06 -29.01 48.95
CA SER A 97 7.41 -29.05 48.42
C SER A 97 8.09 -30.38 48.73
N PRO A 98 9.32 -30.64 48.33
CA PRO A 98 9.70 -31.72 47.43
C PRO A 98 10.51 -32.80 48.13
N GLU A 99 10.71 -33.93 47.50
CA GLU A 99 11.80 -34.87 47.87
C GLU A 99 12.92 -34.84 46.83
N GLU A 100 14.13 -34.68 47.38
CA GLU A 100 15.42 -34.77 46.68
C GLU A 100 15.74 -36.22 46.29
N GLY A 101 16.29 -36.39 45.10
CA GLY A 101 16.92 -37.64 44.66
C GLY A 101 18.01 -37.34 43.66
N SER A 102 19.25 -37.45 44.10
CA SER A 102 20.51 -37.26 43.38
C SER A 102 20.79 -38.31 42.31
N SER A 103 21.38 -37.96 41.21
CA SER A 103 22.75 -38.30 40.75
C SER A 103 22.92 -38.15 39.26
N GLN A 104 23.93 -37.37 38.89
CA GLN A 104 25.02 -37.60 37.91
C GLN A 104 24.67 -38.36 36.61
N ASP A 105 24.86 -37.83 35.41
CA ASP A 105 26.14 -37.62 34.71
C ASP A 105 25.94 -36.96 33.32
N ALA A 106 27.00 -36.29 32.95
CA ALA A 106 27.34 -35.64 31.70
C ALA A 106 26.85 -36.31 30.40
N ASP A 107 26.42 -35.51 29.38
CA ASP A 107 27.17 -35.22 28.17
C ASP A 107 26.23 -34.62 27.08
N GLY A 108 26.78 -33.76 26.23
CA GLY A 108 26.22 -33.56 24.90
C GLY A 108 25.13 -32.50 24.75
N GLY A 109 25.55 -31.21 24.70
CA GLY A 109 24.72 -30.13 24.18
C GLY A 109 24.20 -30.47 22.76
N SER A 110 22.96 -30.87 22.66
CA SER A 110 22.21 -30.87 21.40
C SER A 110 21.38 -29.61 21.35
N VAL A 111 21.85 -28.65 20.54
CA VAL A 111 21.04 -27.54 20.07
C VAL A 111 19.86 -28.16 19.31
N SER A 112 18.71 -28.28 19.97
CA SER A 112 17.48 -28.64 19.26
C SER A 112 17.11 -27.44 18.40
N GLY A 113 17.61 -27.48 17.15
CA GLY A 113 17.13 -26.65 16.05
C GLY A 113 15.62 -26.78 15.97
N LEU A 114 14.97 -25.68 15.58
CA LEU A 114 13.68 -25.66 14.92
C LEU A 114 13.51 -26.93 14.08
N PRO A 115 12.30 -27.41 13.81
CA PRO A 115 12.12 -28.50 12.86
C PRO A 115 12.76 -28.05 11.55
N SER A 116 14.02 -28.47 11.42
CA SER A 116 14.78 -28.41 10.21
C SER A 116 14.14 -29.41 9.28
N ASP A 117 13.80 -28.95 8.09
CA ASP A 117 13.72 -29.80 6.90
C ASP A 117 12.75 -30.99 6.93
N ASP A 118 11.48 -30.77 7.28
CA ASP A 118 10.42 -31.37 6.49
C ASP A 118 10.07 -30.45 5.29
N GLN A 119 11.08 -30.04 4.54
CA GLN A 119 10.99 -29.88 3.09
C GLN A 119 10.88 -31.31 2.50
N ALA A 120 9.81 -32.00 2.92
CA ALA A 120 9.30 -33.09 2.16
C ALA A 120 9.07 -32.52 0.76
N SER A 121 9.66 -33.13 -0.25
CA SER A 121 9.56 -32.90 -1.69
C SER A 121 8.11 -32.69 -2.18
N GLY A 122 7.42 -31.73 -1.64
CA GLY A 122 6.09 -31.27 -2.02
C GLY A 122 6.22 -30.04 -2.90
N ASN A 123 5.35 -29.92 -3.90
CA ASN A 123 5.26 -28.74 -4.74
C ASN A 123 5.11 -27.49 -3.87
N THR A 124 5.94 -26.48 -4.11
CA THR A 124 5.79 -25.13 -3.58
C THR A 124 5.39 -24.17 -4.68
N VAL A 125 4.73 -23.09 -4.32
CA VAL A 125 4.39 -21.97 -5.21
C VAL A 125 5.20 -20.75 -4.82
N THR A 126 5.73 -20.06 -5.82
CA THR A 126 6.43 -18.80 -5.65
C THR A 126 5.48 -17.65 -5.93
N LEU A 127 5.27 -16.80 -4.95
CA LEU A 127 4.39 -15.63 -5.03
C LEU A 127 5.24 -14.36 -4.96
N ASN A 128 5.03 -13.41 -5.87
CA ASN A 128 5.66 -12.11 -5.82
C ASN A 128 4.63 -11.02 -5.48
N PHE A 129 5.03 -10.08 -4.63
CA PHE A 129 4.24 -8.92 -4.28
C PHE A 129 5.08 -7.67 -4.57
N GLY A 130 4.58 -6.84 -5.51
CA GLY A 130 5.05 -5.47 -5.68
C GLY A 130 4.32 -4.54 -4.71
N GLY A 131 4.72 -3.26 -4.71
CA GLY A 131 4.07 -2.23 -3.90
C GLY A 131 2.95 -1.51 -4.63
N ASP A 132 2.82 -0.23 -4.32
CA ASP A 132 1.80 0.64 -4.87
C ASP A 132 2.13 1.03 -6.32
N VAL A 133 1.13 0.94 -7.20
CA VAL A 133 1.25 1.19 -8.64
C VAL A 133 0.30 2.30 -9.04
N ILE A 134 0.86 3.41 -9.54
CA ILE A 134 0.09 4.51 -10.16
C ILE A 134 0.49 4.70 -11.62
N PHE A 135 -0.51 4.89 -12.48
CA PHE A 135 -0.34 5.22 -13.90
C PHE A 135 -0.82 6.64 -14.21
N SER A 136 -0.58 7.56 -13.28
CA SER A 136 -1.08 8.94 -13.32
C SER A 136 0.02 9.95 -12.97
N GLY A 137 -0.27 11.25 -13.14
CA GLY A 137 0.67 12.33 -12.86
C GLY A 137 1.97 12.18 -13.64
N LYS A 138 3.10 12.56 -13.05
CA LYS A 138 4.42 12.50 -13.71
C LYS A 138 4.82 11.09 -14.14
N ALA A 139 4.40 10.06 -13.40
CA ALA A 139 4.63 8.67 -13.81
C ALA A 139 3.83 8.34 -15.08
N GLY A 140 2.54 8.65 -15.12
CA GLY A 140 1.70 8.47 -16.30
C GLY A 140 2.21 9.24 -17.51
N GLU A 141 2.59 10.52 -17.33
CA GLU A 141 3.16 11.36 -18.41
C GLU A 141 4.45 10.76 -18.99
N LEU A 142 5.29 10.16 -18.16
CA LEU A 142 6.50 9.49 -18.64
C LEU A 142 6.15 8.22 -19.41
N LEU A 143 5.18 7.43 -18.93
CA LEU A 143 4.76 6.18 -19.56
C LEU A 143 4.05 6.39 -20.88
N GLU A 144 3.27 7.46 -21.03
CA GLU A 144 2.71 7.83 -22.34
C GLU A 144 3.81 8.14 -23.39
N LYS A 145 4.96 8.67 -22.96
CA LYS A 145 6.09 9.00 -23.84
C LYS A 145 6.99 7.80 -24.14
N LYS A 146 7.21 6.92 -23.14
CA LYS A 146 8.18 5.82 -23.25
C LYS A 146 7.54 4.46 -23.58
N GLY A 147 6.22 4.34 -23.47
CA GLY A 147 5.51 3.06 -23.44
C GLY A 147 5.38 2.54 -22.03
N TYR A 148 4.29 1.83 -21.76
CA TYR A 148 3.97 1.31 -20.42
C TYR A 148 4.83 0.10 -20.01
N ASP A 149 5.46 -0.58 -20.95
CA ASP A 149 6.44 -1.65 -20.74
C ASP A 149 7.73 -1.15 -20.06
N TYR A 150 8.02 0.16 -20.17
CA TYR A 150 9.14 0.80 -19.49
C TYR A 150 9.14 0.49 -17.98
N SER A 151 7.97 0.47 -17.33
CA SER A 151 7.85 0.18 -15.90
C SER A 151 8.43 -1.18 -15.49
N TYR A 152 8.47 -2.14 -16.38
CA TYR A 152 8.85 -3.52 -16.08
C TYR A 152 10.19 -3.94 -16.68
N ALA A 153 10.82 -3.07 -17.47
CA ALA A 153 12.03 -3.40 -18.23
C ALA A 153 13.21 -3.81 -17.33
N ALA A 154 13.32 -3.21 -16.13
CA ALA A 154 14.41 -3.52 -15.19
C ALA A 154 14.16 -4.79 -14.34
N LEU A 155 13.00 -5.43 -14.43
CA LEU A 155 12.65 -6.63 -13.65
C LEU A 155 13.19 -7.95 -14.25
N ASP A 156 13.76 -7.90 -15.46
CA ASP A 156 14.32 -9.08 -16.16
C ASP A 156 13.34 -10.28 -16.19
N GLY A 157 12.07 -10.02 -16.40
CA GLY A 157 11.02 -11.03 -16.46
C GLY A 157 10.76 -11.75 -15.14
N MET A 158 11.10 -11.16 -14.00
CA MET A 158 10.90 -11.76 -12.67
C MET A 158 9.46 -12.23 -12.46
N PHE A 159 8.47 -11.44 -12.87
CA PHE A 159 7.04 -11.75 -12.73
C PHE A 159 6.50 -12.79 -13.73
N LYS A 160 7.34 -13.23 -14.69
CA LYS A 160 7.04 -14.33 -15.60
C LYS A 160 7.65 -15.67 -15.16
N LYS A 161 8.51 -15.63 -14.14
CA LYS A 161 9.27 -16.77 -13.64
C LYS A 161 8.69 -17.33 -12.34
N ASP A 162 7.65 -16.69 -11.80
CA ASP A 162 6.92 -17.10 -10.59
C ASP A 162 5.58 -17.79 -10.93
N ASP A 163 4.81 -18.09 -9.88
CA ASP A 163 3.52 -18.77 -10.03
C ASP A 163 2.34 -17.78 -9.88
N LEU A 164 2.55 -16.65 -9.17
CA LEU A 164 1.55 -15.63 -8.99
C LEU A 164 2.19 -14.30 -8.56
N THR A 165 2.01 -13.25 -9.35
CA THR A 165 2.39 -11.88 -8.99
C THR A 165 1.16 -11.02 -8.69
N VAL A 166 1.19 -10.30 -7.57
CA VAL A 166 0.14 -9.36 -7.14
C VAL A 166 0.74 -7.99 -6.87
N VAL A 167 0.05 -6.92 -7.31
CA VAL A 167 0.38 -5.52 -7.01
C VAL A 167 -0.85 -4.76 -6.51
N ASN A 168 -0.65 -3.64 -5.83
CA ASN A 168 -1.73 -2.72 -5.50
C ASN A 168 -1.92 -1.71 -6.63
N LEU A 169 -3.03 -1.82 -7.38
CA LEU A 169 -3.38 -0.86 -8.44
C LEU A 169 -4.04 0.37 -7.81
N GLU A 170 -3.24 1.38 -7.51
CA GLU A 170 -3.64 2.59 -6.78
C GLU A 170 -4.06 3.73 -7.71
N THR A 171 -4.59 3.37 -8.86
CA THR A 171 -5.07 4.32 -9.88
C THR A 171 -6.29 3.75 -10.55
N PRO A 172 -7.44 4.46 -10.59
CA PRO A 172 -8.51 4.08 -11.49
C PRO A 172 -8.05 4.21 -12.94
N VAL A 173 -8.34 3.19 -13.73
CA VAL A 173 -7.93 3.09 -15.13
C VAL A 173 -9.16 3.31 -16.00
N THR A 174 -9.34 4.54 -16.47
CA THR A 174 -10.55 4.97 -17.17
C THR A 174 -10.26 6.15 -18.09
N THR A 175 -11.09 6.32 -19.11
CA THR A 175 -11.15 7.55 -19.93
C THR A 175 -12.29 8.48 -19.48
N GLY A 176 -13.26 7.96 -18.72
CA GLY A 176 -14.44 8.64 -18.19
C GLY A 176 -14.29 9.10 -16.73
N GLY A 177 -15.42 9.28 -16.07
CA GLY A 177 -15.54 9.62 -14.67
C GLY A 177 -15.32 11.09 -14.33
N VAL A 178 -15.70 11.46 -13.11
CA VAL A 178 -15.55 12.81 -12.55
C VAL A 178 -14.62 12.72 -11.36
N GLY A 179 -13.60 13.57 -11.34
CA GLY A 179 -12.61 13.60 -10.28
C GLY A 179 -13.23 13.85 -8.90
N ALA A 180 -12.83 13.09 -7.89
CA ALA A 180 -13.30 13.21 -6.52
C ALA A 180 -13.03 14.61 -5.97
N ALA A 181 -14.06 15.23 -5.39
CA ALA A 181 -13.95 16.54 -4.76
C ALA A 181 -13.21 16.43 -3.40
N ASN A 182 -12.60 17.54 -2.98
CA ASN A 182 -11.95 17.68 -1.66
C ASN A 182 -10.83 16.67 -1.39
N LYS A 183 -10.13 16.23 -2.43
CA LYS A 183 -8.99 15.33 -2.36
C LYS A 183 -7.76 15.98 -3.02
N GLN A 184 -6.62 15.96 -2.32
CA GLN A 184 -5.39 16.63 -2.78
C GLN A 184 -4.82 15.98 -4.07
N TYR A 185 -4.85 14.65 -4.11
CA TYR A 185 -4.39 13.88 -5.27
C TYR A 185 -5.55 13.06 -5.82
N VAL A 186 -5.88 13.31 -7.08
CA VAL A 186 -6.95 12.63 -7.82
C VAL A 186 -6.32 12.01 -9.05
N PHE A 187 -6.22 10.69 -9.06
CA PHE A 187 -5.55 9.96 -10.13
C PHE A 187 -6.52 9.54 -11.25
N LYS A 188 -5.94 9.38 -12.44
CA LYS A 188 -6.61 8.83 -13.62
C LYS A 188 -5.56 8.23 -14.54
N GLY A 189 -5.60 6.93 -14.75
CA GLY A 189 -4.67 6.19 -15.59
C GLY A 189 -5.29 5.77 -16.94
N SER A 190 -4.45 5.61 -17.94
CA SER A 190 -4.88 5.08 -19.23
C SER A 190 -5.10 3.57 -19.19
N PRO A 191 -6.16 3.03 -19.81
CA PRO A 191 -6.39 1.58 -19.94
C PRO A 191 -5.24 0.82 -20.63
N LYS A 192 -4.41 1.48 -21.44
CA LYS A 192 -3.22 0.90 -22.07
C LYS A 192 -2.19 0.36 -21.07
N ALA A 193 -2.17 0.94 -19.86
CA ALA A 193 -1.27 0.50 -18.80
C ALA A 193 -1.50 -0.95 -18.39
N LEU A 194 -2.74 -1.42 -18.47
CA LEU A 194 -3.10 -2.81 -18.09
C LEU A 194 -2.56 -3.85 -19.08
N ASP A 195 -2.39 -3.49 -20.34
CA ASP A 195 -1.81 -4.40 -21.34
C ASP A 195 -0.35 -4.71 -21.00
N ALA A 196 0.43 -3.68 -20.64
CA ALA A 196 1.81 -3.83 -20.20
C ALA A 196 1.91 -4.52 -18.84
N LEU A 197 1.01 -4.22 -17.90
CA LEU A 197 0.94 -4.87 -16.59
C LEU A 197 0.75 -6.39 -16.75
N LYS A 198 -0.22 -6.83 -17.56
CA LYS A 198 -0.45 -8.23 -17.88
C LYS A 198 0.73 -8.86 -18.61
N ALA A 199 1.26 -8.18 -19.62
CA ALA A 199 2.41 -8.66 -20.41
C ALA A 199 3.67 -8.83 -19.57
N ALA A 200 3.81 -8.07 -18.47
CA ALA A 200 4.92 -8.20 -17.52
C ALA A 200 4.82 -9.43 -16.63
N GLY A 201 3.64 -10.06 -16.53
CA GLY A 201 3.39 -11.23 -15.71
C GLY A 201 2.68 -10.95 -14.40
N VAL A 202 2.04 -9.77 -14.25
CA VAL A 202 1.14 -9.51 -13.11
C VAL A 202 -0.15 -10.30 -13.31
N ASP A 203 -0.45 -11.19 -12.37
CA ASP A 203 -1.60 -12.10 -12.42
C ASP A 203 -2.86 -11.52 -11.78
N ALA A 204 -2.73 -10.68 -10.77
CA ALA A 204 -3.87 -10.08 -10.08
C ALA A 204 -3.51 -8.72 -9.46
N VAL A 205 -4.54 -7.91 -9.19
CA VAL A 205 -4.37 -6.60 -8.56
C VAL A 205 -5.28 -6.46 -7.33
N ASN A 206 -4.76 -5.78 -6.30
CA ASN A 206 -5.60 -5.24 -5.23
C ASN A 206 -6.18 -3.90 -5.68
N MET A 207 -7.51 -3.76 -5.57
CA MET A 207 -8.25 -2.53 -5.85
C MET A 207 -8.78 -1.87 -4.58
N ALA A 208 -8.55 -2.45 -3.39
CA ALA A 208 -8.98 -1.87 -2.13
C ALA A 208 -7.96 -0.82 -1.66
N ASN A 209 -8.06 0.42 -2.12
CA ASN A 209 -7.19 1.53 -1.72
C ASN A 209 -7.91 2.89 -1.77
N ASN A 210 -7.26 3.93 -1.27
CA ASN A 210 -7.82 5.29 -1.17
C ASN A 210 -7.87 6.06 -2.49
N HIS A 211 -7.49 5.46 -3.62
CA HIS A 211 -7.53 6.08 -4.94
C HIS A 211 -8.50 5.42 -5.93
N THR A 212 -9.04 4.27 -5.60
CA THR A 212 -9.87 3.46 -6.51
C THR A 212 -11.12 4.18 -7.04
N LEU A 213 -11.72 5.07 -6.25
CA LEU A 213 -12.86 5.89 -6.67
C LEU A 213 -12.47 7.35 -6.95
N ASP A 214 -11.21 7.64 -7.28
CA ASP A 214 -10.80 8.99 -7.65
C ASP A 214 -11.56 9.58 -8.84
N GLN A 215 -12.13 8.72 -9.68
CA GLN A 215 -12.99 9.10 -10.81
C GLN A 215 -14.46 8.70 -10.60
N GLY A 216 -14.89 8.60 -9.33
CA GLY A 216 -16.23 8.22 -8.92
C GLY A 216 -16.58 6.77 -9.25
N GLU A 217 -17.89 6.44 -9.17
CA GLU A 217 -18.38 5.08 -9.49
C GLU A 217 -18.17 4.71 -10.96
N GLU A 218 -18.24 5.68 -11.88
CA GLU A 218 -17.98 5.46 -13.30
C GLU A 218 -16.54 4.98 -13.50
N GLY A 219 -15.56 5.69 -12.93
CA GLY A 219 -14.15 5.29 -13.00
C GLY A 219 -13.88 3.93 -12.39
N LEU A 220 -14.55 3.57 -11.28
CA LEU A 220 -14.47 2.22 -10.71
C LEU A 220 -15.02 1.18 -11.67
N ARG A 221 -16.24 1.37 -12.21
CA ARG A 221 -16.89 0.42 -13.15
C ARG A 221 -16.04 0.21 -14.40
N ASP A 222 -15.50 1.29 -14.97
CA ASP A 222 -14.60 1.22 -16.12
C ASP A 222 -13.35 0.41 -15.78
N THR A 223 -12.72 0.69 -14.64
CA THR A 223 -11.52 -0.03 -14.21
C THR A 223 -11.77 -1.53 -14.07
N LEU A 224 -12.88 -1.92 -13.41
CA LEU A 224 -13.26 -3.32 -13.26
C LEU A 224 -13.58 -3.96 -14.63
N GLY A 225 -14.23 -3.23 -15.53
CA GLY A 225 -14.49 -3.65 -16.92
C GLY A 225 -13.17 -3.89 -17.68
N HIS A 226 -12.25 -2.93 -17.67
CA HIS A 226 -10.98 -3.04 -18.36
C HIS A 226 -10.07 -4.15 -17.82
N LEU A 227 -10.10 -4.42 -16.51
CA LEU A 227 -9.43 -5.56 -15.90
C LEU A 227 -10.05 -6.88 -16.38
N SER A 228 -11.40 -6.97 -16.36
CA SER A 228 -12.13 -8.17 -16.79
C SER A 228 -11.92 -8.49 -18.27
N GLU A 229 -11.97 -7.47 -19.15
CA GLU A 229 -11.72 -7.62 -20.60
C GLU A 229 -10.34 -8.20 -20.89
N ARG A 230 -9.36 -7.89 -20.06
CA ARG A 230 -7.98 -8.38 -20.17
C ARG A 230 -7.75 -9.69 -19.41
N GLY A 231 -8.77 -10.20 -18.70
CA GLY A 231 -8.64 -11.36 -17.85
C GLY A 231 -7.61 -11.15 -16.76
N ILE A 232 -7.57 -9.96 -16.13
CA ILE A 232 -6.78 -9.64 -14.95
C ILE A 232 -7.69 -9.72 -13.74
N PRO A 233 -7.58 -10.75 -12.89
CA PRO A 233 -8.33 -10.85 -11.64
C PRO A 233 -8.03 -9.67 -10.70
N TYR A 234 -9.05 -9.26 -9.96
CA TYR A 234 -8.91 -8.21 -8.96
C TYR A 234 -9.61 -8.61 -7.66
N VAL A 235 -9.17 -8.02 -6.56
CA VAL A 235 -9.73 -8.19 -5.22
C VAL A 235 -9.95 -6.85 -4.53
N GLY A 236 -10.84 -6.81 -3.56
CA GLY A 236 -11.01 -5.67 -2.67
C GLY A 236 -11.95 -4.57 -3.18
N ALA A 237 -12.48 -4.71 -4.39
CA ALA A 237 -13.51 -3.83 -4.95
C ALA A 237 -14.58 -4.66 -5.68
N GLY A 238 -15.74 -4.08 -5.92
CA GLY A 238 -16.80 -4.76 -6.65
C GLY A 238 -18.00 -3.87 -6.88
N LEU A 239 -18.97 -4.38 -7.65
CA LEU A 239 -20.24 -3.70 -7.93
C LEU A 239 -21.21 -3.74 -6.74
N ASN A 240 -20.87 -4.50 -5.72
CA ASN A 240 -21.57 -4.62 -4.45
C ASN A 240 -20.62 -5.21 -3.37
N SER A 241 -21.06 -5.22 -2.11
CA SER A 241 -20.26 -5.72 -0.99
C SER A 241 -19.90 -7.21 -1.11
N LYS A 242 -20.79 -8.05 -1.69
CA LYS A 242 -20.51 -9.46 -1.89
C LYS A 242 -19.33 -9.66 -2.83
N GLU A 243 -19.27 -8.90 -3.93
CA GLU A 243 -18.14 -8.95 -4.87
C GLU A 243 -16.87 -8.37 -4.25
N ALA A 244 -16.97 -7.20 -3.61
CA ALA A 244 -15.80 -6.54 -3.00
C ALA A 244 -15.09 -7.42 -1.97
N PHE A 245 -15.82 -8.18 -1.15
CA PHE A 245 -15.26 -9.10 -0.16
C PHE A 245 -15.00 -10.52 -0.69
N SER A 246 -15.24 -10.80 -1.97
CA SER A 246 -15.02 -12.13 -2.55
C SER A 246 -13.54 -12.39 -2.78
N ALA A 247 -13.14 -13.64 -2.49
CA ALA A 247 -11.79 -14.12 -2.83
C ALA A 247 -11.70 -14.46 -4.33
N GLN A 248 -10.56 -14.19 -4.94
CA GLN A 248 -10.14 -14.79 -6.20
C GLN A 248 -9.36 -16.08 -5.94
N TYR A 249 -9.61 -17.11 -6.75
CA TYR A 249 -8.99 -18.42 -6.57
C TYR A 249 -8.09 -18.75 -7.76
N PHE A 250 -6.89 -19.20 -7.44
CA PHE A 250 -5.89 -19.65 -8.41
C PHE A 250 -5.50 -21.08 -8.08
N GLU A 251 -5.17 -21.87 -9.09
CA GLU A 251 -4.54 -23.17 -8.91
C GLU A 251 -3.18 -23.15 -9.59
N ARG A 252 -2.12 -23.40 -8.83
CA ARG A 252 -0.74 -23.42 -9.30
C ARG A 252 -0.02 -24.62 -8.72
N LYS A 253 0.57 -25.46 -9.55
CA LYS A 253 1.30 -26.66 -9.13
C LYS A 253 0.50 -27.58 -8.17
N GLY A 254 -0.84 -27.64 -8.34
CA GLY A 254 -1.73 -28.43 -7.47
C GLY A 254 -2.00 -27.84 -6.09
N ILE A 255 -1.65 -26.54 -5.88
CA ILE A 255 -1.97 -25.75 -4.69
C ILE A 255 -3.07 -24.76 -5.05
N LYS A 256 -4.17 -24.80 -4.31
CA LYS A 256 -5.27 -23.85 -4.45
C LYS A 256 -5.01 -22.63 -3.57
N ILE A 257 -4.89 -21.46 -4.19
CA ILE A 257 -4.60 -20.18 -3.54
C ILE A 257 -5.87 -19.33 -3.55
N ALA A 258 -6.27 -18.80 -2.40
CA ALA A 258 -7.29 -17.76 -2.29
C ALA A 258 -6.59 -16.42 -2.04
N LEU A 259 -6.89 -15.42 -2.86
CA LEU A 259 -6.44 -14.03 -2.71
C LEU A 259 -7.62 -13.17 -2.28
N LEU A 260 -7.44 -12.35 -1.24
CA LEU A 260 -8.41 -11.35 -0.77
C LEU A 260 -7.74 -9.98 -0.69
N GLY A 261 -8.52 -8.92 -0.92
CA GLY A 261 -8.07 -7.54 -0.82
C GLY A 261 -8.93 -6.74 0.15
N PHE A 262 -8.30 -5.89 0.98
CA PHE A 262 -9.01 -5.03 1.93
C PHE A 262 -8.36 -3.66 2.04
N THR A 263 -9.14 -2.66 2.48
CA THR A 263 -8.60 -1.35 2.85
C THR A 263 -9.05 -0.89 4.22
N ARG A 264 -8.13 -0.27 4.94
CA ARG A 264 -8.37 0.48 6.19
C ARG A 264 -8.20 1.98 5.96
N VAL A 265 -8.07 2.40 4.69
CA VAL A 265 -7.91 3.80 4.29
C VAL A 265 -8.90 4.11 3.17
N ILE A 266 -9.88 4.96 3.48
CA ILE A 266 -10.84 5.47 2.52
C ILE A 266 -11.06 6.97 2.78
N PRO A 267 -11.16 7.81 1.74
CA PRO A 267 -11.38 9.25 1.90
C PRO A 267 -12.75 9.59 2.50
N ALA A 268 -13.77 8.80 2.16
CA ALA A 268 -15.16 9.03 2.60
C ALA A 268 -15.90 7.70 2.75
N SER A 269 -16.86 7.64 3.67
CA SER A 269 -17.62 6.41 3.97
C SER A 269 -18.46 5.90 2.81
N ASP A 270 -18.83 6.76 1.87
CA ASP A 270 -19.55 6.41 0.66
C ASP A 270 -18.70 5.62 -0.37
N TRP A 271 -17.39 5.49 -0.16
CA TRP A 271 -16.51 4.63 -0.95
C TRP A 271 -16.61 3.15 -0.55
N MET A 272 -17.22 2.85 0.58
CA MET A 272 -17.48 1.47 1.00
C MET A 272 -18.53 0.81 0.10
N ALA A 273 -18.28 -0.44 -0.29
CA ALA A 273 -19.24 -1.24 -1.02
C ALA A 273 -20.49 -1.51 -0.17
N GLY A 274 -21.65 -1.30 -0.75
CA GLY A 274 -22.96 -1.63 -0.15
C GLY A 274 -23.60 -2.86 -0.80
N LYS A 275 -24.76 -3.28 -0.28
CA LYS A 275 -25.50 -4.42 -0.84
C LYS A 275 -25.76 -4.30 -2.35
N ASN A 276 -26.12 -3.10 -2.81
CA ASN A 276 -26.41 -2.78 -4.22
C ASN A 276 -25.64 -1.54 -4.67
N LYS A 277 -24.46 -1.29 -4.09
CA LYS A 277 -23.62 -0.12 -4.35
C LYS A 277 -22.20 -0.56 -4.60
N PRO A 278 -21.58 -0.12 -5.72
CA PRO A 278 -20.17 -0.32 -5.99
C PRO A 278 -19.29 0.33 -4.92
N GLY A 279 -18.15 -0.28 -4.69
CA GLY A 279 -17.18 0.27 -3.74
C GLY A 279 -16.14 -0.75 -3.28
N LEU A 280 -15.55 -0.45 -2.14
CA LEU A 280 -14.38 -1.12 -1.60
C LEU A 280 -14.71 -2.06 -0.43
N ALA A 281 -13.95 -3.12 -0.27
CA ALA A 281 -13.92 -3.98 0.90
C ALA A 281 -13.20 -3.29 2.06
N SER A 282 -13.93 -2.44 2.78
CA SER A 282 -13.39 -1.69 3.91
C SER A 282 -13.37 -2.55 5.18
N VAL A 283 -12.25 -2.52 5.90
CA VAL A 283 -12.05 -3.19 7.20
C VAL A 283 -11.90 -2.20 8.36
N TYR A 284 -12.58 -1.03 8.28
CA TYR A 284 -12.85 -0.22 9.46
C TYR A 284 -13.66 -1.00 10.50
N ASP A 285 -14.66 -1.75 10.03
CA ASP A 285 -15.23 -2.90 10.72
C ASP A 285 -14.70 -4.16 10.05
N SER A 286 -13.90 -4.93 10.77
CA SER A 286 -13.22 -6.09 10.20
C SER A 286 -14.09 -7.35 10.10
N ARG A 287 -15.32 -7.37 10.65
CA ARG A 287 -16.16 -8.58 10.75
C ARG A 287 -16.40 -9.28 9.43
N GLU A 288 -16.73 -8.54 8.37
CA GLU A 288 -16.97 -9.14 7.05
C GLU A 288 -15.65 -9.63 6.41
N GLY A 289 -14.55 -8.89 6.57
CA GLY A 289 -13.23 -9.34 6.11
C GLY A 289 -12.79 -10.63 6.80
N LEU A 290 -12.94 -10.74 8.12
CA LEU A 290 -12.61 -11.95 8.87
C LEU A 290 -13.46 -13.15 8.45
N LYS A 291 -14.77 -12.95 8.22
CA LYS A 291 -15.66 -13.99 7.67
C LYS A 291 -15.22 -14.44 6.28
N ALA A 292 -14.84 -13.48 5.41
CA ALA A 292 -14.38 -13.80 4.07
C ALA A 292 -13.09 -14.64 4.09
N ILE A 293 -12.12 -14.28 4.96
CA ILE A 293 -10.89 -15.06 5.17
C ILE A 293 -11.22 -16.47 5.65
N ALA A 294 -12.05 -16.61 6.70
CA ALA A 294 -12.43 -17.92 7.22
C ALA A 294 -13.15 -18.79 6.19
N ALA A 295 -14.02 -18.18 5.36
CA ALA A 295 -14.70 -18.88 4.28
C ALA A 295 -13.74 -19.29 3.14
N ALA A 296 -12.72 -18.46 2.84
CA ALA A 296 -11.69 -18.77 1.86
C ALA A 296 -10.80 -19.93 2.34
N LYS A 297 -10.45 -19.97 3.63
CA LYS A 297 -9.64 -21.05 4.23
C LYS A 297 -10.30 -22.43 4.14
N GLN A 298 -11.63 -22.49 4.10
CA GLN A 298 -12.36 -23.75 3.89
C GLN A 298 -12.28 -24.26 2.42
N LYS A 299 -11.83 -23.42 1.49
CA LYS A 299 -11.88 -23.70 0.04
C LYS A 299 -10.50 -23.73 -0.62
N ALA A 300 -9.46 -23.29 0.08
CA ALA A 300 -8.12 -23.14 -0.45
C ALA A 300 -7.06 -23.73 0.50
N ASP A 301 -5.97 -24.19 -0.06
CA ASP A 301 -4.80 -24.66 0.69
C ASP A 301 -4.04 -23.48 1.30
N LEU A 302 -3.94 -22.36 0.55
CA LEU A 302 -3.22 -21.16 0.90
C LEU A 302 -4.14 -19.94 0.81
N VAL A 303 -4.19 -19.12 1.86
CA VAL A 303 -4.96 -17.87 1.91
C VAL A 303 -4.02 -16.68 2.03
N VAL A 304 -4.06 -15.80 1.04
CA VAL A 304 -3.27 -14.58 0.96
C VAL A 304 -4.18 -13.36 1.09
N VAL A 305 -3.82 -12.45 1.98
CA VAL A 305 -4.53 -11.18 2.17
C VAL A 305 -3.62 -10.04 1.76
N VAL A 306 -4.08 -9.18 0.84
CA VAL A 306 -3.45 -7.90 0.53
C VAL A 306 -4.27 -6.79 1.17
N VAL A 307 -3.63 -5.88 1.90
CA VAL A 307 -4.34 -4.85 2.67
C VAL A 307 -3.68 -3.49 2.55
N HIS A 308 -4.50 -2.46 2.32
CA HIS A 308 -4.09 -1.06 2.22
C HIS A 308 -4.41 -0.34 3.53
N TRP A 309 -3.38 0.02 4.32
CA TRP A 309 -3.51 0.48 5.70
C TRP A 309 -2.35 1.35 6.20
N GLY A 310 -2.45 1.84 7.44
CA GLY A 310 -1.38 2.60 8.10
C GLY A 310 -1.45 4.10 7.80
N LYS A 311 -0.31 4.76 7.93
CA LYS A 311 -0.18 6.21 7.73
C LYS A 311 0.91 6.50 6.71
N GLU A 312 0.64 7.40 5.78
CA GLU A 312 1.62 7.82 4.76
C GLU A 312 2.93 8.30 5.41
N ARG A 313 4.05 7.86 4.83
CA ARG A 313 5.43 8.25 5.18
C ARG A 313 5.86 7.90 6.61
N VAL A 314 5.12 7.01 7.28
CA VAL A 314 5.48 6.50 8.61
C VAL A 314 6.07 5.11 8.46
N GLU A 315 7.39 4.96 8.73
CA GLU A 315 8.11 3.69 8.57
C GLU A 315 7.81 2.67 9.69
N GLN A 316 7.35 3.12 10.86
CA GLN A 316 6.91 2.22 11.93
C GLN A 316 5.44 1.85 11.75
N PHE A 317 5.15 0.54 11.70
CA PHE A 317 3.76 0.08 11.72
C PHE A 317 3.10 0.37 13.08
N ASP A 318 1.83 0.69 13.07
CA ASP A 318 1.07 1.03 14.27
C ASP A 318 0.32 -0.17 14.87
N ASN A 319 -0.26 0.05 16.07
CA ASN A 319 -1.03 -0.98 16.78
C ASN A 319 -2.28 -1.43 16.00
N THR A 320 -2.88 -0.56 15.18
CA THR A 320 -4.04 -0.90 14.36
C THR A 320 -3.64 -1.89 13.28
N GLN A 321 -2.55 -1.60 12.57
CA GLN A 321 -1.99 -2.51 11.56
C GLN A 321 -1.65 -3.87 12.21
N GLN A 322 -0.98 -3.85 13.36
CA GLN A 322 -0.57 -5.08 14.06
C GLN A 322 -1.77 -5.92 14.51
N THR A 323 -2.74 -5.30 15.17
CA THR A 323 -3.94 -5.99 15.67
C THR A 323 -4.73 -6.59 14.51
N LEU A 324 -4.94 -5.81 13.44
CA LEU A 324 -5.71 -6.25 12.27
C LEU A 324 -4.99 -7.36 11.51
N GLY A 325 -3.67 -7.23 11.28
CA GLY A 325 -2.87 -8.25 10.61
C GLY A 325 -2.87 -9.58 11.35
N ARG A 326 -2.72 -9.55 12.67
CA ARG A 326 -2.84 -10.73 13.52
C ARG A 326 -4.25 -11.35 13.48
N SER A 327 -5.30 -10.52 13.49
CA SER A 327 -6.68 -10.98 13.35
C SER A 327 -6.94 -11.67 12.01
N PHE A 328 -6.31 -11.22 10.93
CA PHE A 328 -6.38 -11.90 9.63
C PHE A 328 -5.73 -13.29 9.69
N VAL A 329 -4.56 -13.41 10.32
CA VAL A 329 -3.89 -14.70 10.52
C VAL A 329 -4.77 -15.60 11.39
N ASP A 330 -5.35 -15.09 12.47
CA ASP A 330 -6.25 -15.84 13.36
C ASP A 330 -7.52 -16.31 12.64
N ALA A 331 -7.99 -15.57 11.65
CA ALA A 331 -9.12 -15.96 10.79
C ALA A 331 -8.74 -16.99 9.71
N GLY A 332 -7.45 -17.28 9.51
CA GLY A 332 -6.97 -18.31 8.58
C GLY A 332 -6.10 -17.81 7.43
N ALA A 333 -5.66 -16.54 7.42
CA ALA A 333 -4.69 -16.05 6.45
C ALA A 333 -3.31 -16.71 6.70
N ASP A 334 -2.69 -17.18 5.65
CA ASP A 334 -1.34 -17.77 5.68
C ASP A 334 -0.25 -16.73 5.39
N LEU A 335 -0.60 -15.66 4.68
CA LEU A 335 0.29 -14.56 4.34
C LEU A 335 -0.51 -13.25 4.29
N VAL A 336 0.01 -12.18 4.90
CA VAL A 336 -0.58 -10.83 4.88
C VAL A 336 0.44 -9.86 4.32
N ILE A 337 0.04 -9.11 3.27
CA ILE A 337 0.89 -8.14 2.57
C ILE A 337 0.21 -6.78 2.61
N GLY A 338 0.88 -5.80 3.21
CA GLY A 338 0.39 -4.43 3.38
C GLY A 338 0.97 -3.44 2.36
N GLY A 339 0.23 -2.35 2.12
CA GLY A 339 0.60 -1.17 1.32
C GLY A 339 -0.02 0.09 1.90
N HIS A 340 0.08 1.23 1.24
CA HIS A 340 -0.37 2.58 1.58
C HIS A 340 0.68 3.50 2.22
N PRO A 341 1.54 3.12 3.16
CA PRO A 341 2.46 4.08 3.77
C PRO A 341 3.41 4.76 2.77
N HIS A 342 3.51 4.26 1.54
CA HIS A 342 4.45 4.71 0.50
C HIS A 342 5.92 4.66 0.92
N VAL A 343 6.19 4.01 2.03
CA VAL A 343 7.50 3.66 2.57
C VAL A 343 7.48 2.22 3.04
N LEU A 344 8.64 1.57 3.04
CA LEU A 344 8.76 0.24 3.59
C LEU A 344 8.54 0.25 5.10
N GLN A 345 7.86 -0.76 5.60
CA GLN A 345 7.74 -1.04 7.03
C GLN A 345 8.32 -2.43 7.35
N GLY A 346 8.35 -2.77 8.64
CA GLY A 346 8.86 -4.05 9.09
C GLY A 346 8.00 -5.25 8.70
N VAL A 347 8.49 -6.45 9.01
CA VAL A 347 7.78 -7.71 8.88
C VAL A 347 7.63 -8.39 10.25
N GLU A 348 6.56 -9.13 10.44
CA GLU A 348 6.28 -9.83 11.69
C GLU A 348 5.99 -11.31 11.43
N PRO A 349 6.69 -12.24 12.13
CA PRO A 349 6.26 -13.62 12.23
C PRO A 349 5.19 -13.73 13.34
N TYR A 350 4.01 -14.26 12.99
CA TYR A 350 2.94 -14.47 13.93
C TYR A 350 2.28 -15.86 13.71
N LYS A 351 2.33 -16.73 14.70
CA LYS A 351 1.80 -18.11 14.65
C LYS A 351 2.31 -18.91 13.44
N GLY A 352 3.60 -18.73 13.08
CA GLY A 352 4.22 -19.41 11.94
C GLY A 352 3.81 -18.84 10.56
N LYS A 353 3.17 -17.67 10.51
CA LYS A 353 2.77 -16.94 9.31
C LYS A 353 3.50 -15.60 9.23
N TRP A 354 3.54 -15.00 8.05
CA TRP A 354 4.19 -13.72 7.83
C TRP A 354 3.18 -12.59 7.64
N ILE A 355 3.46 -11.45 8.27
CA ILE A 355 2.78 -10.18 8.05
C ILE A 355 3.84 -9.18 7.59
N ALA A 356 3.79 -8.75 6.32
CA ALA A 356 4.58 -7.65 5.79
C ALA A 356 3.73 -6.39 5.88
N TYR A 357 4.17 -5.38 6.64
CA TYR A 357 3.32 -4.24 6.95
C TYR A 357 3.23 -3.20 5.83
N SER A 358 4.29 -3.00 5.04
CA SER A 358 4.24 -2.19 3.82
C SER A 358 5.34 -2.58 2.85
N THR A 359 4.95 -2.73 1.59
CA THR A 359 5.84 -3.01 0.46
C THR A 359 6.38 -1.73 -0.21
N GLY A 360 5.90 -0.54 0.20
CA GLY A 360 6.30 0.75 -0.37
C GLY A 360 5.78 0.99 -1.78
N ASN A 361 6.30 2.02 -2.44
CA ASN A 361 5.98 2.34 -3.82
C ASN A 361 6.64 1.36 -4.79
N PHE A 362 5.97 1.05 -5.91
CA PHE A 362 6.54 0.18 -6.94
C PHE A 362 6.66 0.89 -8.29
N ILE A 363 5.54 1.25 -8.91
CA ILE A 363 5.48 2.10 -10.08
C ILE A 363 4.82 3.39 -9.63
N PHE A 364 5.62 4.44 -9.39
CA PHE A 364 5.13 5.62 -8.71
C PHE A 364 5.81 6.90 -9.17
N THR A 365 5.25 8.04 -8.79
CA THR A 365 5.89 9.35 -8.93
C THR A 365 6.97 9.51 -7.86
N ARG A 366 8.15 9.97 -8.24
CA ARG A 366 9.23 10.24 -7.29
C ARG A 366 8.92 11.50 -6.48
N SER A 367 8.76 11.35 -5.18
CA SER A 367 8.50 12.45 -4.24
C SER A 367 9.80 13.10 -3.76
N THR A 368 9.70 14.17 -2.96
CA THR A 368 10.85 14.80 -2.30
C THR A 368 11.32 14.06 -1.04
N VAL A 369 10.61 13.01 -0.61
CA VAL A 369 10.93 12.21 0.58
C VAL A 369 11.70 10.96 0.17
N PRO A 370 13.01 10.85 0.43
CA PRO A 370 13.84 9.74 -0.05
C PRO A 370 13.36 8.36 0.39
N ALA A 371 12.79 8.20 1.59
CA ALA A 371 12.27 6.93 2.06
C ALA A 371 11.18 6.33 1.15
N THR A 372 10.48 7.17 0.36
CA THR A 372 9.48 6.71 -0.62
C THR A 372 10.10 6.17 -1.92
N TRP A 373 11.42 6.27 -2.07
CA TRP A 373 12.15 5.70 -3.21
C TRP A 373 12.67 4.30 -2.92
N GLU A 374 12.58 3.87 -1.67
CA GLU A 374 12.96 2.54 -1.22
C GLU A 374 11.75 1.61 -1.34
N THR A 375 11.95 0.50 -2.02
CA THR A 375 10.92 -0.54 -2.19
C THR A 375 11.58 -1.91 -2.32
N ALA A 376 10.78 -2.96 -2.33
CA ALA A 376 11.25 -4.31 -2.58
C ALA A 376 10.16 -5.15 -3.25
N VAL A 377 10.54 -6.15 -4.02
CA VAL A 377 9.64 -7.27 -4.29
C VAL A 377 9.70 -8.23 -3.10
N PHE A 378 8.54 -8.47 -2.49
CA PHE A 378 8.38 -9.46 -1.44
C PHE A 378 8.04 -10.79 -2.10
N GLN A 379 8.97 -11.71 -2.08
CA GLN A 379 8.80 -13.04 -2.66
C GLN A 379 8.52 -14.05 -1.54
N ALA A 380 7.43 -14.78 -1.64
CA ALA A 380 7.09 -15.86 -0.74
C ALA A 380 7.11 -17.19 -1.48
N GLU A 381 7.76 -18.19 -0.90
CA GLU A 381 7.66 -19.57 -1.35
C GLU A 381 6.81 -20.35 -0.36
N CYS A 382 5.63 -20.81 -0.80
CA CYS A 382 4.60 -21.36 0.06
C CYS A 382 4.28 -22.82 -0.29
N SER A 383 4.19 -23.67 0.73
CA SER A 383 3.76 -25.07 0.60
C SER A 383 2.22 -25.19 0.63
N LYS A 384 1.72 -26.35 0.21
CA LYS A 384 0.29 -26.69 0.30
C LYS A 384 -0.27 -26.64 1.74
N LYS A 385 0.59 -26.76 2.77
CA LYS A 385 0.21 -26.64 4.17
C LYS A 385 0.11 -25.17 4.67
N GLY A 386 0.30 -24.19 3.76
CA GLY A 386 0.29 -22.77 4.10
C GLY A 386 1.50 -22.31 4.91
N GLN A 387 2.61 -23.03 4.82
CA GLN A 387 3.91 -22.62 5.35
C GLN A 387 4.64 -21.84 4.27
N CYS A 388 5.03 -20.61 4.56
CA CYS A 388 5.73 -19.75 3.62
C CYS A 388 7.11 -19.37 4.14
N SER A 389 8.12 -19.40 3.30
CA SER A 389 9.35 -18.62 3.47
C SER A 389 9.15 -17.23 2.88
N LEU A 390 9.94 -16.25 3.32
CA LEU A 390 9.88 -14.88 2.80
C LEU A 390 11.28 -14.42 2.39
N GLN A 391 11.41 -13.87 1.20
CA GLN A 391 12.62 -13.25 0.67
C GLN A 391 12.31 -11.87 0.13
N LEU A 392 13.13 -10.88 0.48
CA LEU A 392 13.01 -9.50 0.03
C LEU A 392 14.03 -9.26 -1.08
N LYS A 393 13.58 -8.68 -2.19
CA LYS A 393 14.44 -8.26 -3.31
C LYS A 393 14.48 -6.74 -3.35
N PRO A 394 15.55 -6.10 -2.83
CA PRO A 394 15.66 -4.65 -2.74
C PRO A 394 15.57 -3.95 -4.10
N MET A 395 14.73 -2.92 -4.19
CA MET A 395 14.52 -2.11 -5.38
C MET A 395 14.55 -0.62 -5.03
N THR A 396 14.91 0.21 -6.00
CA THR A 396 14.69 1.66 -5.97
C THR A 396 13.44 1.96 -6.81
N ALA A 397 12.46 2.64 -6.23
CA ALA A 397 11.33 3.16 -6.99
C ALA A 397 11.76 4.44 -7.73
N GLU A 398 12.32 4.28 -8.93
CA GLU A 398 12.59 5.38 -9.84
C GLU A 398 11.28 5.90 -10.42
N LEU A 399 11.32 7.04 -11.13
CA LEU A 399 10.09 7.58 -11.74
C LEU A 399 9.47 6.53 -12.68
N ALA A 400 8.31 6.03 -12.29
CA ALA A 400 7.51 5.01 -12.99
C ALA A 400 8.22 3.66 -13.24
N GLN A 401 9.30 3.35 -12.52
CA GLN A 401 10.04 2.11 -12.73
C GLN A 401 10.72 1.62 -11.45
N PRO A 402 10.44 0.40 -10.95
CA PRO A 402 11.27 -0.24 -9.95
C PRO A 402 12.56 -0.77 -10.58
N VAL A 403 13.70 -0.42 -9.99
CA VAL A 403 15.03 -0.82 -10.46
C VAL A 403 15.76 -1.59 -9.36
N PRO A 404 16.35 -2.75 -9.62
CA PRO A 404 17.12 -3.49 -8.62
C PRO A 404 18.25 -2.63 -8.02
N MET A 405 18.37 -2.65 -6.70
CA MET A 405 19.47 -1.98 -6.02
C MET A 405 20.79 -2.72 -6.23
N ASN A 406 21.89 -1.97 -6.25
CA ASN A 406 23.20 -2.60 -6.13
C ASN A 406 23.36 -3.29 -4.77
N GLN A 407 24.36 -4.16 -4.64
CA GLN A 407 24.57 -4.98 -3.45
C GLN A 407 24.70 -4.15 -2.16
N VAL A 408 25.43 -3.03 -2.19
CA VAL A 408 25.66 -2.20 -1.00
C VAL A 408 24.35 -1.57 -0.52
N ASN A 409 23.63 -0.89 -1.41
CA ASN A 409 22.37 -0.24 -1.07
C ASN A 409 21.29 -1.27 -0.70
N GLY A 410 21.25 -2.41 -1.40
CA GLY A 410 20.34 -3.50 -1.07
C GLY A 410 20.57 -4.05 0.34
N GLN A 411 21.81 -4.26 0.76
CA GLN A 411 22.12 -4.69 2.12
C GLN A 411 21.76 -3.64 3.18
N LEU A 412 21.95 -2.35 2.89
CA LEU A 412 21.53 -1.28 3.79
C LEU A 412 19.99 -1.28 3.95
N LEU A 413 19.26 -1.45 2.86
CA LEU A 413 17.80 -1.55 2.89
C LEU A 413 17.32 -2.78 3.69
N LEU A 414 17.94 -3.95 3.50
CA LEU A 414 17.58 -5.16 4.25
C LEU A 414 17.81 -4.98 5.76
N LYS A 415 18.92 -4.36 6.16
CA LYS A 415 19.19 -4.00 7.57
C LYS A 415 18.15 -3.01 8.10
N LYS A 416 17.72 -2.04 7.29
CA LYS A 416 16.68 -1.09 7.66
C LYS A 416 15.37 -1.83 7.94
N ILE A 417 14.90 -2.71 7.04
CA ILE A 417 13.67 -3.49 7.24
C ILE A 417 13.80 -4.41 8.47
N GLU A 418 14.96 -5.02 8.70
CA GLU A 418 15.23 -5.79 9.92
C GLU A 418 15.03 -4.92 11.17
N SER A 419 15.57 -3.70 11.19
CA SER A 419 15.43 -2.78 12.32
C SER A 419 13.98 -2.36 12.57
N LEU A 420 13.20 -2.14 11.50
CA LEU A 420 11.78 -1.80 11.55
C LEU A 420 10.89 -2.97 12.02
N SER A 421 11.43 -4.19 12.06
CA SER A 421 10.70 -5.42 12.44
C SER A 421 10.71 -5.71 13.94
N ALA A 422 11.05 -4.72 14.78
CA ALA A 422 11.00 -4.78 16.25
C ALA A 422 11.78 -5.97 16.86
N GLY A 423 12.92 -6.35 16.26
CA GLY A 423 13.78 -7.44 16.74
C GLY A 423 13.18 -8.85 16.58
N ARG A 424 12.14 -9.00 15.76
CA ARG A 424 11.43 -10.28 15.58
C ARG A 424 12.00 -11.14 14.46
N VAL A 425 12.81 -10.55 13.59
CA VAL A 425 13.39 -11.23 12.44
C VAL A 425 14.89 -10.93 12.29
N LYS A 426 15.57 -11.80 11.56
CA LYS A 426 16.86 -11.57 10.93
C LYS A 426 16.70 -11.65 9.42
N ILE A 427 17.41 -10.79 8.70
CA ILE A 427 17.41 -10.77 7.23
C ILE A 427 18.86 -10.91 6.75
N ASN A 428 19.14 -12.00 6.02
CA ASN A 428 20.50 -12.25 5.52
C ASN A 428 20.82 -11.41 4.27
N SER A 429 22.04 -11.50 3.77
CA SER A 429 22.53 -10.76 2.58
C SER A 429 21.72 -11.03 1.31
N ASP A 430 21.07 -12.20 1.21
CA ASP A 430 20.26 -12.61 0.05
C ASP A 430 18.79 -12.17 0.19
N GLY A 431 18.46 -11.48 1.30
CA GLY A 431 17.12 -11.01 1.61
C GLY A 431 16.20 -12.04 2.25
N LYS A 432 16.69 -13.25 2.59
CA LYS A 432 15.89 -14.28 3.27
C LYS A 432 15.59 -13.84 4.70
N VAL A 433 14.30 -13.84 5.03
CA VAL A 433 13.78 -13.46 6.35
C VAL A 433 13.65 -14.71 7.22
N THR A 434 14.17 -14.64 8.44
CA THR A 434 14.07 -15.70 9.45
C THR A 434 13.52 -15.15 10.76
N GLN A 435 12.69 -15.92 11.43
CA GLN A 435 12.16 -15.55 12.75
C GLN A 435 13.25 -15.64 13.82
N VAL A 436 13.33 -14.64 14.70
CA VAL A 436 14.13 -14.73 15.94
C VAL A 436 13.32 -15.49 16.97
N THR A 437 13.78 -16.68 17.34
CA THR A 437 13.27 -17.45 18.49
C THR A 437 13.88 -16.86 19.76
N LYS A 438 13.02 -16.46 20.71
CA LYS A 438 13.44 -16.06 22.07
C LYS A 438 13.57 -17.27 22.96
#